data_b396f784f68cd3ee846d8efdd19407c3
#
_entry.id   b396f784f68cd3ee846d8efdd19407c3
#
_cell.length_a   1.000
_cell.length_b   1.000
_cell.length_c   1.000
_cell.angle_alpha   90.00
_cell.angle_beta   90.00
_cell.angle_gamma   90.00
#
_symmetry.space_group_name_H-M   'P 1'
#
loop_
_entity.id
_entity.type
_entity.pdbx_description
1 polymer ?
#
loop_
_entity_poly.entity_id
_entity_poly.type
_entity_poly.pdbx_seq_one_letter_code
_entity_poly.pdbx_strand_id
1 'polypeptide(L)'
;VSCFLSDYQYELPLELIASHPLASREDSRLLVLHRDTGQIEHRLFRDLSDYITSEDLLILNNSKVIPARLYDLSRNIEVLLIEKKDENHWVAMVKPGRKMRLGYQATFGDCETRVVEIFPDGTRLLSFNHPPDLERWGEMPIPPYLKRLVTADDK
;
A
#
# COMPACT_ATOMS: atom_id res chain seq x y z
N VAL A 1 18.06 -14.18 23.42
CA VAL A 1 17.65 -12.82 23.85
C VAL A 1 16.16 -12.73 23.59
N SER A 2 15.36 -12.55 24.65
CA SER A 2 13.92 -12.32 24.55
C SER A 2 13.73 -10.85 24.18
N CYS A 3 13.10 -10.57 23.02
CA CYS A 3 12.74 -9.21 22.61
C CYS A 3 11.25 -8.99 22.89
N PHE A 4 10.94 -7.97 23.68
CA PHE A 4 9.55 -7.56 23.93
C PHE A 4 9.17 -6.42 22.98
N LEU A 5 7.90 -6.32 22.64
CA LEU A 5 7.39 -5.23 21.82
C LEU A 5 7.69 -3.85 22.44
N SER A 6 7.69 -3.78 23.78
CA SER A 6 8.04 -2.56 24.54
C SER A 6 9.45 -2.05 24.27
N ASP A 7 10.40 -2.93 23.90
CA ASP A 7 11.79 -2.57 23.63
C ASP A 7 11.91 -1.72 22.34
N TYR A 8 10.86 -1.69 21.52
CA TYR A 8 10.79 -0.95 20.25
C TYR A 8 9.86 0.27 20.33
N GLN A 9 9.30 0.56 21.51
CA GLN A 9 8.45 1.72 21.70
C GLN A 9 9.30 2.98 21.85
N TYR A 10 8.99 4.00 21.04
CA TYR A 10 9.58 5.33 21.12
C TYR A 10 8.58 6.38 20.61
N GLU A 11 8.77 7.63 20.97
CA GLU A 11 8.02 8.74 20.41
C GLU A 11 8.57 9.08 19.02
N LEU A 12 7.73 8.92 18.00
CA LEU A 12 8.05 9.34 16.63
C LEU A 12 7.40 10.70 16.36
N PRO A 13 8.18 11.80 16.25
CA PRO A 13 7.65 13.09 15.85
C PRO A 13 7.05 13.03 14.45
N LEU A 14 5.82 13.55 14.28
CA LEU A 14 5.11 13.43 13.00
C LEU A 14 5.81 14.17 11.85
N GLU A 15 6.54 15.23 12.15
CA GLU A 15 7.35 16.00 11.20
C GLU A 15 8.54 15.22 10.62
N LEU A 16 8.93 14.12 11.25
CA LEU A 16 9.99 13.24 10.75
C LEU A 16 9.47 12.20 9.75
N ILE A 17 8.16 12.09 9.59
CA ILE A 17 7.55 11.19 8.59
C ILE A 17 7.50 11.92 7.25
N ALA A 18 8.28 11.44 6.29
CA ALA A 18 8.25 11.99 4.94
C ALA A 18 6.88 11.77 4.30
N SER A 19 6.25 12.85 3.83
CA SER A 19 4.93 12.79 3.19
C SER A 19 5.00 12.60 1.67
N HIS A 20 6.15 12.96 1.05
CA HIS A 20 6.39 12.84 -0.38
C HIS A 20 7.79 12.29 -0.63
N PRO A 21 8.01 11.58 -1.75
CA PRO A 21 9.34 11.20 -2.18
C PRO A 21 10.14 12.45 -2.59
N LEU A 22 11.46 12.33 -2.59
CA LEU A 22 12.34 13.34 -3.18
C LEU A 22 12.24 13.30 -4.72
N ALA A 23 12.57 14.42 -5.38
CA ALA A 23 12.62 14.52 -6.84
C ALA A 23 13.56 13.46 -7.45
N SER A 24 14.71 13.22 -6.83
CA SER A 24 15.57 12.10 -7.13
C SER A 24 15.54 11.10 -5.98
N ARG A 25 15.16 9.85 -6.26
CA ARG A 25 15.06 8.80 -5.22
C ARG A 25 16.39 8.46 -4.58
N GLU A 26 17.47 8.61 -5.33
CA GLU A 26 18.84 8.36 -4.88
C GLU A 26 19.34 9.39 -3.85
N ASP A 27 18.67 10.54 -3.72
CA ASP A 27 18.98 11.56 -2.71
C ASP A 27 18.36 11.25 -1.35
N SER A 28 17.60 10.15 -1.23
CA SER A 28 17.06 9.71 0.04
C SER A 28 18.18 9.43 1.05
N ARG A 29 17.91 9.74 2.31
CA ARG A 29 18.88 9.48 3.38
C ARG A 29 19.05 7.98 3.61
N LEU A 30 20.29 7.56 3.79
CA LEU A 30 20.70 6.20 4.12
C LEU A 30 21.30 6.18 5.54
N LEU A 31 20.81 5.30 6.40
CA LEU A 31 21.45 4.98 7.66
C LEU A 31 22.19 3.66 7.48
N VAL A 32 23.51 3.68 7.75
CA VAL A 32 24.35 2.47 7.75
C VAL A 32 24.68 2.10 9.19
N LEU A 33 24.35 0.88 9.58
CA LEU A 33 24.68 0.32 10.89
C LEU A 33 25.71 -0.79 10.74
N HIS A 34 26.90 -0.58 11.28
CA HIS A 34 27.94 -1.60 11.41
C HIS A 34 27.63 -2.48 12.62
N ARG A 35 27.16 -3.71 12.37
CA ARG A 35 26.62 -4.59 13.42
C ARG A 35 27.67 -5.08 14.42
N ASP A 36 28.92 -5.19 14.01
CA ASP A 36 30.07 -5.63 14.81
C ASP A 36 30.56 -4.56 15.78
N THR A 37 30.52 -3.29 15.35
CA THR A 37 31.01 -2.15 16.15
C THR A 37 29.89 -1.32 16.78
N GLY A 38 28.65 -1.44 16.28
CA GLY A 38 27.52 -0.57 16.62
C GLY A 38 27.65 0.86 16.06
N GLN A 39 28.64 1.12 15.20
CA GLN A 39 28.82 2.44 14.58
C GLN A 39 27.68 2.73 13.62
N ILE A 40 27.18 3.97 13.66
CA ILE A 40 26.14 4.48 12.74
C ILE A 40 26.74 5.57 11.86
N GLU A 41 26.47 5.46 10.55
CA GLU A 41 26.81 6.50 9.58
C GLU A 41 25.53 7.01 8.91
N HIS A 42 25.53 8.30 8.57
CA HIS A 42 24.48 8.94 7.78
C HIS A 42 25.01 9.26 6.39
N ARG A 43 24.37 8.71 5.36
CA ARG A 43 24.73 8.78 3.95
C ARG A 43 23.54 9.14 3.09
N LEU A 44 23.73 9.21 1.78
CA LEU A 44 22.65 9.23 0.79
C LEU A 44 22.49 7.83 0.15
N PHE A 45 21.32 7.53 -0.35
CA PHE A 45 21.05 6.22 -0.95
C PHE A 45 21.95 5.92 -2.15
N ARG A 46 22.39 6.95 -2.88
CA ARG A 46 23.38 6.83 -3.97
C ARG A 46 24.72 6.22 -3.53
N ASP A 47 25.07 6.37 -2.25
CA ASP A 47 26.31 5.84 -1.68
C ASP A 47 26.20 4.34 -1.35
N LEU A 48 25.04 3.71 -1.61
CA LEU A 48 24.81 2.29 -1.32
C LEU A 48 25.84 1.39 -2.00
N SER A 49 26.29 1.78 -3.21
CA SER A 49 27.32 1.05 -3.96
C SER A 49 28.65 0.91 -3.22
N ASP A 50 28.96 1.81 -2.29
CA ASP A 50 30.20 1.76 -1.51
C ASP A 50 30.17 0.64 -0.44
N TYR A 51 28.98 0.10 -0.16
CA TYR A 51 28.74 -0.94 0.84
C TYR A 51 28.42 -2.32 0.25
N ILE A 52 28.33 -2.41 -1.08
CA ILE A 52 27.98 -3.64 -1.80
C ILE A 52 29.17 -4.04 -2.69
N THR A 53 29.54 -5.29 -2.63
CA THR A 53 30.64 -5.87 -3.42
C THR A 53 30.09 -6.82 -4.49
N SER A 54 30.98 -7.30 -5.38
CA SER A 54 30.61 -8.31 -6.39
C SER A 54 30.27 -9.68 -5.82
N GLU A 55 30.52 -9.91 -4.52
CA GLU A 55 30.19 -11.15 -3.82
C GLU A 55 28.78 -11.09 -3.18
N ASP A 56 28.18 -9.91 -3.13
CA ASP A 56 26.86 -9.70 -2.55
C ASP A 56 25.75 -9.93 -3.56
N LEU A 57 24.62 -10.49 -3.10
CA LEU A 57 23.40 -10.63 -3.88
C LEU A 57 22.35 -9.62 -3.39
N LEU A 58 22.05 -8.63 -4.22
CA LEU A 58 21.00 -7.66 -3.92
C LEU A 58 19.64 -8.15 -4.45
N ILE A 59 18.74 -8.46 -3.54
CA ILE A 59 17.36 -8.88 -3.87
C ILE A 59 16.43 -7.67 -3.74
N LEU A 60 15.75 -7.31 -4.84
CA LEU A 60 14.84 -6.18 -4.91
C LEU A 60 13.41 -6.65 -5.20
N ASN A 61 12.44 -5.90 -4.68
CA ASN A 61 11.05 -6.04 -5.09
C ASN A 61 10.83 -5.24 -6.37
N ASN A 62 10.34 -5.90 -7.43
CA ASN A 62 9.98 -5.27 -8.69
C ASN A 62 8.45 -5.22 -8.92
N SER A 63 7.65 -5.49 -7.90
CA SER A 63 6.19 -5.38 -7.99
C SER A 63 5.77 -3.92 -8.13
N LYS A 64 4.87 -3.65 -9.08
CA LYS A 64 4.24 -2.35 -9.24
C LYS A 64 2.95 -2.31 -8.43
N VAL A 65 2.78 -1.28 -7.61
CA VAL A 65 1.50 -1.01 -6.94
C VAL A 65 0.50 -0.53 -8.00
N ILE A 66 -0.70 -1.10 -7.97
CA ILE A 66 -1.80 -0.71 -8.86
C ILE A 66 -2.77 0.22 -8.13
N PRO A 67 -3.52 1.08 -8.83
CA PRO A 67 -4.53 1.96 -8.22
C PRO A 67 -5.77 1.16 -7.79
N ALA A 68 -5.59 0.29 -6.78
CA ALA A 68 -6.54 -0.72 -6.35
C ALA A 68 -7.65 -0.22 -5.43
N ARG A 69 -7.67 1.08 -5.09
CA ARG A 69 -8.69 1.68 -4.23
C ARG A 69 -9.80 2.28 -5.07
N LEU A 70 -11.03 1.81 -4.86
CA LEU A 70 -12.22 2.31 -5.56
C LEU A 70 -13.21 2.92 -4.56
N TYR A 71 -13.91 3.95 -5.00
CA TYR A 71 -15.00 4.57 -4.26
C TYR A 71 -16.30 4.46 -5.05
N ASP A 72 -17.41 4.26 -4.33
CA ASP A 72 -18.72 4.43 -4.95
C ASP A 72 -18.98 5.90 -5.32
N LEU A 73 -19.96 6.16 -6.18
CA LEU A 73 -20.26 7.51 -6.67
C LEU A 73 -20.52 8.53 -5.55
N SER A 74 -21.06 8.07 -4.42
CA SER A 74 -21.31 8.92 -3.25
C SER A 74 -20.09 9.05 -2.31
N ARG A 75 -18.99 8.34 -2.60
CA ARG A 75 -17.78 8.19 -1.76
C ARG A 75 -18.08 7.73 -0.33
N ASN A 76 -19.22 7.07 -0.12
CA ASN A 76 -19.62 6.51 1.17
C ASN A 76 -19.18 5.05 1.36
N ILE A 77 -18.68 4.43 0.29
CA ILE A 77 -18.14 3.08 0.27
C ILE A 77 -16.78 3.14 -0.39
N GLU A 78 -15.81 2.58 0.30
CA GLU A 78 -14.45 2.37 -0.17
C GLU A 78 -14.21 0.86 -0.27
N VAL A 79 -13.61 0.43 -1.36
CA VAL A 79 -13.09 -0.92 -1.51
C VAL A 79 -11.61 -0.85 -1.90
N LEU A 80 -10.82 -1.72 -1.30
CA LEU A 80 -9.42 -1.93 -1.67
C LEU A 80 -9.30 -3.35 -2.23
N LEU A 81 -9.05 -3.45 -3.52
CA LEU A 81 -8.85 -4.72 -4.21
C LEU A 81 -7.51 -5.33 -3.76
N ILE A 82 -7.52 -6.60 -3.35
CA ILE A 82 -6.36 -7.30 -2.79
C ILE A 82 -5.87 -8.39 -3.74
N GLU A 83 -6.77 -9.20 -4.23
CA GLU A 83 -6.44 -10.37 -5.03
C GLU A 83 -7.43 -10.52 -6.18
N LYS A 84 -6.89 -10.59 -7.40
CA LYS A 84 -7.67 -10.91 -8.59
C LYS A 84 -7.91 -12.42 -8.66
N LYS A 85 -9.17 -12.84 -8.67
CA LYS A 85 -9.54 -14.26 -8.84
C LYS A 85 -9.71 -14.62 -10.31
N ASP A 86 -10.38 -13.75 -11.06
CA ASP A 86 -10.52 -13.81 -12.51
C ASP A 86 -10.79 -12.40 -13.06
N GLU A 87 -11.24 -12.30 -14.31
CA GLU A 87 -11.47 -11.00 -14.98
C GLU A 87 -12.48 -10.13 -14.23
N ASN A 88 -13.50 -10.72 -13.64
CA ASN A 88 -14.62 -10.02 -13.02
C ASN A 88 -14.72 -10.19 -11.51
N HIS A 89 -13.86 -11.02 -10.89
CA HIS A 89 -13.94 -11.30 -9.46
C HIS A 89 -12.67 -10.89 -8.73
N TRP A 90 -12.86 -10.13 -7.65
CA TRP A 90 -11.78 -9.67 -6.79
C TRP A 90 -12.09 -9.88 -5.32
N VAL A 91 -11.10 -10.34 -4.56
CA VAL A 91 -11.13 -10.23 -3.10
C VAL A 91 -10.77 -8.81 -2.72
N ALA A 92 -11.54 -8.22 -1.82
CA ALA A 92 -11.36 -6.83 -1.41
C ALA A 92 -11.58 -6.61 0.09
N MET A 93 -10.85 -5.69 0.68
CA MET A 93 -11.23 -5.03 1.91
C MET A 93 -12.29 -3.97 1.61
N VAL A 94 -13.26 -3.80 2.51
CA VAL A 94 -14.37 -2.87 2.29
C VAL A 94 -14.62 -1.97 3.51
N LYS A 95 -15.02 -0.73 3.25
CA LYS A 95 -15.33 0.24 4.30
C LYS A 95 -16.55 1.09 3.89
N PRO A 96 -17.61 1.16 4.73
CA PRO A 96 -17.83 0.41 5.97
C PRO A 96 -18.35 -1.00 5.71
N GLY A 97 -17.76 -2.01 6.38
CA GLY A 97 -18.13 -3.42 6.19
C GLY A 97 -19.60 -3.73 6.48
N ARG A 98 -20.23 -2.97 7.40
CA ARG A 98 -21.66 -3.13 7.74
C ARG A 98 -22.62 -2.86 6.58
N LYS A 99 -22.24 -2.03 5.60
CA LYS A 99 -23.02 -1.78 4.39
C LYS A 99 -22.81 -2.88 3.34
N MET A 100 -21.61 -3.37 3.20
CA MET A 100 -21.20 -4.34 2.18
C MET A 100 -21.53 -5.78 2.63
N ARG A 101 -22.84 -6.06 2.78
CA ARG A 101 -23.37 -7.39 3.13
C ARG A 101 -23.47 -8.27 1.90
N LEU A 102 -23.65 -9.57 2.09
CA LEU A 102 -23.88 -10.51 1.00
C LEU A 102 -25.05 -10.04 0.11
N GLY A 103 -24.84 -10.01 -1.19
CA GLY A 103 -25.80 -9.57 -2.18
C GLY A 103 -25.89 -8.03 -2.34
N TYR A 104 -25.20 -7.23 -1.52
CA TYR A 104 -25.20 -5.76 -1.69
C TYR A 104 -24.62 -5.37 -3.04
N GLN A 105 -25.25 -4.39 -3.66
CA GLN A 105 -24.84 -3.84 -4.96
C GLN A 105 -24.37 -2.40 -4.79
N ALA A 106 -23.32 -2.05 -5.52
CA ALA A 106 -22.77 -0.70 -5.60
C ALA A 106 -22.19 -0.47 -6.99
N THR A 107 -21.99 0.79 -7.36
CA THR A 107 -21.33 1.16 -8.61
C THR A 107 -20.00 1.82 -8.29
N PHE A 108 -18.93 1.30 -8.87
CA PHE A 108 -17.58 1.84 -8.79
C PHE A 108 -17.12 2.23 -10.20
N GLY A 109 -16.93 3.53 -10.42
CA GLY A 109 -16.70 4.03 -11.76
C GLY A 109 -17.88 3.75 -12.70
N ASP A 110 -17.65 2.92 -13.71
CA ASP A 110 -18.66 2.44 -14.66
C ASP A 110 -19.08 0.98 -14.43
N CYS A 111 -18.55 0.33 -13.37
CA CYS A 111 -18.83 -1.06 -13.06
C CYS A 111 -19.95 -1.20 -12.02
N GLU A 112 -20.96 -1.99 -12.33
CA GLU A 112 -21.88 -2.53 -11.34
C GLU A 112 -21.23 -3.70 -10.62
N THR A 113 -21.28 -3.65 -9.29
CA THR A 113 -20.58 -4.60 -8.44
C THR A 113 -21.51 -5.21 -7.43
N ARG A 114 -21.34 -6.50 -7.14
CA ARG A 114 -22.09 -7.23 -6.14
C ARG A 114 -21.18 -7.98 -5.19
N VAL A 115 -21.52 -7.98 -3.89
CA VAL A 115 -20.87 -8.85 -2.90
C VAL A 115 -21.41 -10.27 -3.05
N VAL A 116 -20.58 -11.21 -3.44
CA VAL A 116 -20.97 -12.60 -3.68
C VAL A 116 -20.52 -13.55 -2.56
N GLU A 117 -19.54 -13.14 -1.75
CA GLU A 117 -19.08 -13.92 -0.59
C GLU A 117 -18.49 -12.98 0.48
N ILE A 118 -18.53 -13.43 1.74
CA ILE A 118 -17.91 -12.78 2.89
C ILE A 118 -17.00 -13.79 3.56
N PHE A 119 -15.71 -13.48 3.63
CA PHE A 119 -14.72 -14.35 4.25
C PHE A 119 -14.64 -14.14 5.77
N PRO A 120 -14.13 -15.13 6.54
CA PRO A 120 -14.01 -15.03 8.00
C PRO A 120 -13.15 -13.87 8.50
N ASP A 121 -12.14 -13.45 7.70
CA ASP A 121 -11.25 -12.31 7.99
C ASP A 121 -11.91 -10.95 7.74
N GLY A 122 -13.13 -10.93 7.26
CA GLY A 122 -13.88 -9.73 6.96
C GLY A 122 -13.70 -9.20 5.54
N THR A 123 -12.88 -9.82 4.70
CA THR A 123 -12.80 -9.50 3.27
C THR A 123 -14.04 -9.94 2.51
N ARG A 124 -14.21 -9.45 1.30
CA ARG A 124 -15.38 -9.72 0.44
C ARG A 124 -14.91 -10.21 -0.92
N LEU A 125 -15.60 -11.19 -1.48
CA LEU A 125 -15.52 -11.45 -2.91
C LEU A 125 -16.52 -10.55 -3.62
N LEU A 126 -16.00 -9.70 -4.50
CA LEU A 126 -16.77 -8.78 -5.32
C LEU A 126 -16.86 -9.33 -6.74
N SER A 127 -18.06 -9.33 -7.30
CA SER A 127 -18.32 -9.65 -8.71
C SER A 127 -18.65 -8.35 -9.44
N PHE A 128 -17.89 -8.04 -10.47
CA PHE A 128 -18.08 -6.89 -11.36
C PHE A 128 -18.81 -7.36 -12.64
N ASN A 129 -19.66 -6.53 -13.21
CA ASN A 129 -20.34 -6.84 -14.48
C ASN A 129 -19.38 -6.88 -15.68
N HIS A 130 -18.25 -6.19 -15.58
CA HIS A 130 -17.10 -6.26 -16.50
C HIS A 130 -15.81 -5.94 -15.74
N PRO A 131 -14.61 -6.22 -16.29
CA PRO A 131 -13.35 -5.92 -15.63
C PRO A 131 -13.24 -4.42 -15.27
N PRO A 132 -12.94 -4.08 -14.00
CA PRO A 132 -12.82 -2.68 -13.60
C PRO A 132 -11.59 -2.01 -14.23
N ASP A 133 -11.79 -0.85 -14.86
CA ASP A 133 -10.70 -0.01 -15.37
C ASP A 133 -10.05 0.75 -14.20
N LEU A 134 -9.03 0.12 -13.59
CA LEU A 134 -8.36 0.67 -12.42
C LEU A 134 -7.52 1.91 -12.76
N GLU A 135 -7.00 2.03 -13.97
CA GLU A 135 -6.24 3.21 -14.37
C GLU A 135 -7.13 4.46 -14.44
N ARG A 136 -8.38 4.28 -14.81
CA ARG A 136 -9.36 5.36 -14.92
C ARG A 136 -10.05 5.69 -13.60
N TRP A 137 -10.48 4.67 -12.86
CA TRP A 137 -11.36 4.82 -11.70
C TRP A 137 -10.68 4.56 -10.37
N GLY A 138 -9.51 3.93 -10.40
CA GLY A 138 -8.77 3.57 -9.20
C GLY A 138 -7.94 4.72 -8.65
N GLU A 139 -7.77 4.72 -7.33
CA GLU A 139 -6.85 5.60 -6.63
C GLU A 139 -5.70 4.77 -6.02
N MET A 140 -4.50 5.34 -5.98
CA MET A 140 -3.35 4.68 -5.34
C MET A 140 -3.61 4.50 -3.84
N PRO A 141 -3.40 3.29 -3.30
CA PRO A 141 -3.64 3.00 -1.89
C PRO A 141 -2.48 3.50 -1.02
N ILE A 142 -2.34 4.83 -0.87
CA ILE A 142 -1.32 5.40 0.00
C ILE A 142 -1.58 5.04 1.47
N PRO A 143 -0.51 4.83 2.27
CA PRO A 143 -0.63 4.48 3.68
C PRO A 143 -1.36 5.55 4.50
N PRO A 144 -2.26 5.16 5.43
CA PRO A 144 -3.06 6.12 6.21
C PRO A 144 -2.25 7.08 7.07
N TYR A 145 -1.04 6.70 7.49
CA TYR A 145 -0.19 7.55 8.32
C TYR A 145 0.35 8.79 7.59
N LEU A 146 0.36 8.79 6.25
CA LEU A 146 0.76 9.96 5.47
C LEU A 146 -0.24 11.12 5.57
N LYS A 147 -1.50 10.84 5.94
CA LYS A 147 -2.58 11.83 6.19
C LYS A 147 -2.73 12.89 5.09
N ARG A 148 -2.46 12.54 3.85
CA ARG A 148 -2.62 13.40 2.68
C ARG A 148 -3.49 12.76 1.61
N LEU A 149 -3.95 13.56 0.69
CA LEU A 149 -4.65 13.07 -0.50
C LEU A 149 -3.66 12.48 -1.52
N VAL A 150 -4.18 11.59 -2.35
CA VAL A 150 -3.45 11.07 -3.52
C VAL A 150 -3.23 12.20 -4.51
N THR A 151 -2.02 12.30 -5.04
CA THR A 151 -1.64 13.28 -6.07
C THR A 151 -1.21 12.58 -7.35
N ALA A 152 -0.97 13.35 -8.42
CA ALA A 152 -0.49 12.79 -9.67
C ALA A 152 0.88 12.10 -9.54
N ASP A 153 1.70 12.54 -8.59
CA ASP A 153 3.05 11.99 -8.33
C ASP A 153 3.03 10.62 -7.63
N ASP A 154 1.85 10.16 -7.20
CA ASP A 154 1.68 8.83 -6.58
C ASP A 154 1.41 7.70 -7.61
N LYS A 155 1.26 8.03 -8.90
CA LYS A 155 0.95 7.07 -9.98
C LYS A 155 2.17 6.45 -10.63
#